data_aac0dbf67371e6a4e2ab64722de59fa0
#
_entry.id   aac0dbf67371e6a4e2ab64722de59fa0
#
_cell.length_a   1.000
_cell.length_b   1.000
_cell.length_c   1.000
_cell.angle_alpha   90.00
_cell.angle_beta   90.00
_cell.angle_gamma   90.00
#
_symmetry.space_group_name_H-M   'P 1'
#
loop_
_entity.id
_entity.type
_entity.pdbx_description
1 polymer ?
#
loop_
_entity_poly.entity_id
_entity_poly.type
_entity_poly.pdbx_seq_one_letter_code
_entity_poly.pdbx_strand_id
1 'polypeptide(L)'
;QGSLSGGSVSSQYSVGLGAASYELDLFGRVRSTSEAALQGYFNVAANRDAAHLTLISTVAKAYFNERYAEETMALAQRVLQTREATYKLSQLRHKAGVISAVDLRQQEALIESAKADYASAVKNREQARNFLAMLINQPLPEDLPAGLPLSKQFKMTKLPAGLSSDVLLNRPDIRAAEHALKQANANIGAARAAFFPRISLTGSVGTASGELSGLF
;
A
#
# COMPACT_ATOMS: atom_id res chain seq x y z
N GLN A 1 -12.24 -60.86 59.21
CA GLN A 1 -11.45 -61.39 58.09
C GLN A 1 -11.72 -60.58 56.88
N GLY A 2 -10.87 -59.59 56.60
CA GLY A 2 -10.95 -58.72 55.39
C GLY A 2 -10.03 -59.33 54.32
N SER A 3 -10.58 -59.84 53.26
CA SER A 3 -9.89 -60.30 52.07
C SER A 3 -9.33 -59.09 51.32
N LEU A 4 -8.02 -58.89 51.36
CA LEU A 4 -7.31 -57.95 50.49
C LEU A 4 -7.28 -58.54 49.06
N SER A 5 -8.14 -58.00 48.17
CA SER A 5 -8.08 -58.26 46.74
C SER A 5 -6.77 -57.69 46.21
N GLY A 6 -5.79 -58.54 45.92
CA GLY A 6 -4.53 -58.19 45.30
C GLY A 6 -4.81 -57.71 43.85
N GLY A 7 -4.74 -56.38 43.59
CA GLY A 7 -4.74 -55.89 42.27
C GLY A 7 -3.49 -56.35 41.51
N SER A 8 -3.65 -57.17 40.49
CA SER A 8 -2.56 -57.55 39.59
C SER A 8 -2.27 -56.31 38.65
N VAL A 9 -1.06 -55.80 38.75
CA VAL A 9 -0.57 -54.80 37.83
C VAL A 9 -0.20 -55.50 36.53
N SER A 10 -0.93 -55.23 35.43
CA SER A 10 -0.58 -55.67 34.07
C SER A 10 0.10 -54.50 33.31
N SER A 11 1.29 -54.81 32.81
CA SER A 11 1.98 -53.86 31.90
C SER A 11 1.69 -54.27 30.47
N GLN A 12 1.39 -53.30 29.63
CA GLN A 12 1.19 -53.49 28.19
C GLN A 12 2.07 -52.48 27.44
N TYR A 13 2.85 -52.93 26.50
CA TYR A 13 3.70 -52.15 25.63
C TYR A 13 3.15 -52.23 24.21
N SER A 14 3.06 -51.10 23.51
CA SER A 14 2.59 -51.06 22.12
C SER A 14 3.43 -50.08 21.31
N VAL A 15 3.77 -50.46 20.10
CA VAL A 15 4.39 -49.64 19.10
C VAL A 15 3.54 -49.74 17.84
N GLY A 16 3.09 -48.58 17.33
CA GLY A 16 2.24 -48.55 16.17
C GLY A 16 2.47 -47.32 15.29
N LEU A 17 2.31 -47.52 14.00
CA LEU A 17 2.18 -46.44 13.01
C LEU A 17 0.70 -46.27 12.70
N GLY A 18 0.16 -45.09 12.96
CA GLY A 18 -1.21 -44.71 12.63
C GLY A 18 -1.23 -43.66 11.57
N ALA A 19 -2.03 -43.86 10.53
CA ALA A 19 -2.35 -42.75 9.60
C ALA A 19 -3.40 -41.88 10.26
N ALA A 20 -3.15 -40.56 10.26
CA ALA A 20 -4.16 -39.59 10.63
C ALA A 20 -5.41 -39.76 9.72
N SER A 21 -6.58 -39.47 10.26
CA SER A 21 -7.86 -39.62 9.58
C SER A 21 -7.84 -38.91 8.23
N TYR A 22 -8.08 -39.68 7.16
CA TYR A 22 -8.24 -39.14 5.80
C TYR A 22 -9.74 -38.95 5.52
N GLU A 23 -10.19 -37.71 5.26
CA GLU A 23 -11.59 -37.43 4.90
C GLU A 23 -11.81 -37.72 3.43
N LEU A 24 -12.75 -38.59 3.11
CA LEU A 24 -13.21 -38.87 1.77
C LEU A 24 -14.12 -37.74 1.31
N ASP A 25 -13.67 -36.93 0.35
CA ASP A 25 -14.38 -35.73 -0.13
C ASP A 25 -15.45 -36.10 -1.18
N LEU A 26 -16.44 -36.87 -0.79
CA LEU A 26 -17.54 -37.30 -1.67
C LEU A 26 -18.48 -36.15 -2.03
N PHE A 27 -18.68 -35.23 -1.12
CA PHE A 27 -19.62 -34.09 -1.27
C PHE A 27 -18.91 -32.77 -1.62
N GLY A 28 -17.61 -32.77 -1.85
CA GLY A 28 -16.85 -31.61 -2.31
C GLY A 28 -16.54 -30.57 -1.25
N ARG A 29 -16.66 -30.89 0.05
CA ARG A 29 -16.36 -29.96 1.14
C ARG A 29 -14.91 -29.52 1.15
N VAL A 30 -13.99 -30.49 1.09
CA VAL A 30 -12.54 -30.23 1.11
C VAL A 30 -12.11 -29.49 -0.15
N ARG A 31 -12.61 -29.91 -1.32
CA ARG A 31 -12.37 -29.22 -2.60
C ARG A 31 -12.87 -27.78 -2.57
N SER A 32 -14.09 -27.56 -2.11
CA SER A 32 -14.67 -26.20 -2.01
C SER A 32 -13.91 -25.31 -1.01
N THR A 33 -13.46 -25.87 0.12
CA THR A 33 -12.63 -25.15 1.10
C THR A 33 -11.26 -24.80 0.52
N SER A 34 -10.64 -25.74 -0.21
CA SER A 34 -9.36 -25.51 -0.90
C SER A 34 -9.48 -24.44 -1.97
N GLU A 35 -10.56 -24.48 -2.77
CA GLU A 35 -10.86 -23.45 -3.78
C GLU A 35 -11.08 -22.09 -3.13
N ALA A 36 -11.85 -22.04 -2.03
CA ALA A 36 -12.03 -20.79 -1.28
C ALA A 36 -10.69 -20.19 -0.79
N ALA A 37 -9.80 -21.06 -0.27
CA ALA A 37 -8.47 -20.61 0.16
C ALA A 37 -7.61 -20.13 -1.01
N LEU A 38 -7.66 -20.82 -2.16
CA LEU A 38 -6.95 -20.43 -3.37
C LEU A 38 -7.44 -19.07 -3.91
N GLN A 39 -8.75 -18.86 -3.95
CA GLN A 39 -9.31 -17.58 -4.37
C GLN A 39 -8.99 -16.46 -3.35
N GLY A 40 -8.93 -16.78 -2.06
CA GLY A 40 -8.43 -15.88 -1.03
C GLY A 40 -6.97 -15.45 -1.27
N TYR A 41 -6.11 -16.38 -1.66
CA TYR A 41 -4.74 -16.07 -2.04
C TYR A 41 -4.67 -15.12 -3.25
N PHE A 42 -5.44 -15.38 -4.32
CA PHE A 42 -5.47 -14.51 -5.49
C PHE A 42 -6.06 -13.14 -5.18
N ASN A 43 -7.03 -13.05 -4.28
CA ASN A 43 -7.56 -11.77 -3.78
C ASN A 43 -6.44 -10.94 -3.13
N VAL A 44 -5.66 -11.54 -2.22
CA VAL A 44 -4.54 -10.86 -1.56
C VAL A 44 -3.46 -10.46 -2.56
N ALA A 45 -3.14 -11.31 -3.54
CA ALA A 45 -2.19 -10.99 -4.60
C ALA A 45 -2.64 -9.78 -5.44
N ALA A 46 -3.93 -9.74 -5.82
CA ALA A 46 -4.49 -8.62 -6.56
C ALA A 46 -4.54 -7.32 -5.71
N ASN A 47 -4.83 -7.42 -4.42
CA ASN A 47 -4.76 -6.28 -3.50
C ASN A 47 -3.33 -5.73 -3.36
N ARG A 48 -2.32 -6.61 -3.35
CA ARG A 48 -0.90 -6.18 -3.38
C ARG A 48 -0.62 -5.36 -4.63
N ASP A 49 -1.08 -5.81 -5.79
CA ASP A 49 -0.87 -5.10 -7.05
C ASP A 49 -1.61 -3.75 -7.06
N ALA A 50 -2.81 -3.68 -6.48
CA ALA A 50 -3.54 -2.42 -6.29
C ALA A 50 -2.79 -1.44 -5.37
N ALA A 51 -2.25 -1.94 -4.25
CA ALA A 51 -1.44 -1.15 -3.33
C ALA A 51 -0.16 -0.63 -4.02
N HIS A 52 0.48 -1.44 -4.85
CA HIS A 52 1.67 -1.07 -5.62
C HIS A 52 1.36 0.07 -6.61
N LEU A 53 0.25 -0.02 -7.35
CA LEU A 53 -0.22 1.07 -8.24
C LEU A 53 -0.54 2.35 -7.47
N THR A 54 -1.16 2.23 -6.29
CA THR A 54 -1.45 3.36 -5.41
C THR A 54 -0.17 4.03 -4.94
N LEU A 55 0.84 3.25 -4.55
CA LEU A 55 2.15 3.76 -4.16
C LEU A 55 2.82 4.52 -5.32
N ILE A 56 2.89 3.91 -6.50
CA ILE A 56 3.46 4.55 -7.70
C ILE A 56 2.74 5.87 -8.00
N SER A 57 1.41 5.87 -7.96
CA SER A 57 0.60 7.07 -8.19
C SER A 57 0.87 8.16 -7.13
N THR A 58 1.03 7.76 -5.87
CA THR A 58 1.32 8.68 -4.77
C THR A 58 2.71 9.30 -4.90
N VAL A 59 3.73 8.49 -5.23
CA VAL A 59 5.09 8.98 -5.50
C VAL A 59 5.11 9.92 -6.69
N ALA A 60 4.41 9.58 -7.79
CA ALA A 60 4.31 10.46 -8.95
C ALA A 60 3.65 11.81 -8.60
N LYS A 61 2.55 11.79 -7.84
CA LYS A 61 1.90 13.01 -7.36
C LYS A 61 2.81 13.85 -6.46
N ALA A 62 3.55 13.20 -5.55
CA ALA A 62 4.50 13.88 -4.68
C ALA A 62 5.65 14.52 -5.47
N TYR A 63 6.16 13.83 -6.50
CA TYR A 63 7.16 14.39 -7.42
C TYR A 63 6.63 15.62 -8.16
N PHE A 64 5.43 15.56 -8.74
CA PHE A 64 4.85 16.72 -9.42
C PHE A 64 4.56 17.87 -8.46
N ASN A 65 4.18 17.58 -7.22
CA ASN A 65 3.99 18.61 -6.20
C ASN A 65 5.31 19.28 -5.81
N GLU A 66 6.40 18.52 -5.70
CA GLU A 66 7.74 19.08 -5.47
C GLU A 66 8.18 19.97 -6.64
N ARG A 67 7.98 19.53 -7.88
CA ARG A 67 8.27 20.33 -9.08
C ARG A 67 7.46 21.63 -9.12
N TYR A 68 6.17 21.56 -8.78
CA TYR A 68 5.30 22.72 -8.66
C TYR A 68 5.79 23.70 -7.59
N ALA A 69 6.17 23.19 -6.43
CA ALA A 69 6.68 24.02 -5.34
C ALA A 69 8.01 24.71 -5.72
N GLU A 70 8.88 24.02 -6.44
CA GLU A 70 10.14 24.59 -6.93
C GLU A 70 9.91 25.71 -7.97
N GLU A 71 9.01 25.48 -8.94
CA GLU A 71 8.65 26.53 -9.93
C GLU A 71 7.97 27.73 -9.25
N THR A 72 7.14 27.48 -8.24
CA THR A 72 6.49 28.55 -7.45
C THR A 72 7.51 29.34 -6.65
N MET A 73 8.49 28.67 -6.03
CA MET A 73 9.60 29.34 -5.33
C MET A 73 10.43 30.20 -6.27
N ALA A 74 10.77 29.69 -7.46
CA ALA A 74 11.51 30.43 -8.46
C ALA A 74 10.71 31.65 -8.98
N LEU A 75 9.41 31.53 -9.09
CA LEU A 75 8.53 32.66 -9.45
C LEU A 75 8.50 33.70 -8.33
N ALA A 76 8.28 33.30 -7.09
CA ALA A 76 8.28 34.20 -5.93
C ALA A 76 9.60 34.97 -5.79
N GLN A 77 10.73 34.28 -6.02
CA GLN A 77 12.05 34.92 -6.02
C GLN A 77 12.16 36.00 -7.09
N ARG A 78 11.69 35.74 -8.31
CA ARG A 78 11.69 36.74 -9.39
C ARG A 78 10.79 37.93 -9.07
N VAL A 79 9.62 37.68 -8.48
CA VAL A 79 8.72 38.74 -8.02
C VAL A 79 9.40 39.60 -6.96
N LEU A 80 10.05 39.02 -5.97
CA LEU A 80 10.80 39.73 -4.94
C LEU A 80 11.88 40.63 -5.57
N GLN A 81 12.71 40.09 -6.46
CA GLN A 81 13.75 40.83 -7.16
C GLN A 81 13.17 42.01 -7.94
N THR A 82 12.04 41.84 -8.61
CA THR A 82 11.36 42.92 -9.35
C THR A 82 10.85 43.98 -8.38
N ARG A 83 10.25 43.64 -7.26
CA ARG A 83 9.78 44.56 -6.23
C ARG A 83 10.94 45.36 -5.62
N GLU A 84 12.06 44.70 -5.32
CA GLU A 84 13.27 45.39 -4.84
C GLU A 84 13.82 46.39 -5.83
N ALA A 85 13.87 46.06 -7.14
CA ALA A 85 14.30 46.97 -8.17
C ALA A 85 13.35 48.19 -8.31
N THR A 86 12.04 47.94 -8.26
CA THR A 86 11.01 48.99 -8.29
C THR A 86 11.13 49.93 -7.08
N TYR A 87 11.36 49.39 -5.91
CA TYR A 87 11.53 50.17 -4.69
C TYR A 87 12.76 51.06 -4.74
N LYS A 88 13.91 50.53 -5.20
CA LYS A 88 15.11 51.34 -5.41
C LYS A 88 14.86 52.55 -6.32
N LEU A 89 14.08 52.35 -7.42
CA LEU A 89 13.70 53.42 -8.29
C LEU A 89 12.76 54.42 -7.58
N SER A 90 11.81 53.92 -6.79
CA SER A 90 10.89 54.77 -6.01
C SER A 90 11.62 55.60 -4.96
N GLN A 91 12.66 55.04 -4.30
CA GLN A 91 13.53 55.80 -3.39
C GLN A 91 14.24 56.99 -4.09
N LEU A 92 14.76 56.77 -5.30
CA LEU A 92 15.38 57.86 -6.09
C LEU A 92 14.36 58.94 -6.46
N ARG A 93 13.13 58.54 -6.91
CA ARG A 93 12.04 59.47 -7.25
C ARG A 93 11.58 60.28 -6.03
N HIS A 94 11.50 59.66 -4.86
CA HIS A 94 11.16 60.37 -3.63
C HIS A 94 12.22 61.39 -3.23
N LYS A 95 13.49 61.01 -3.32
CA LYS A 95 14.62 61.94 -3.08
C LYS A 95 14.61 63.12 -4.03
N ALA A 96 14.15 62.91 -5.27
CA ALA A 96 13.98 63.96 -6.27
C ALA A 96 12.64 64.76 -6.13
N GLY A 97 11.84 64.47 -5.11
CA GLY A 97 10.56 65.13 -4.84
C GLY A 97 9.43 64.77 -5.84
N VAL A 98 9.59 63.69 -6.62
CA VAL A 98 8.62 63.30 -7.68
C VAL A 98 7.48 62.44 -7.14
N ILE A 99 7.68 61.71 -6.06
CA ILE A 99 6.64 60.88 -5.40
C ILE A 99 6.51 61.23 -3.94
N SER A 100 5.35 60.93 -3.34
CA SER A 100 5.06 61.18 -1.94
C SER A 100 5.70 60.16 -1.03
N ALA A 101 5.85 60.49 0.29
CA ALA A 101 6.27 59.56 1.30
C ALA A 101 5.27 58.38 1.45
N VAL A 102 3.96 58.62 1.23
CA VAL A 102 2.92 57.59 1.27
C VAL A 102 3.15 56.56 0.17
N ASP A 103 3.43 57.00 -1.06
CA ASP A 103 3.70 56.09 -2.17
C ASP A 103 4.96 55.23 -1.90
N LEU A 104 6.00 55.83 -1.32
CA LEU A 104 7.21 55.10 -0.93
C LEU A 104 6.92 54.00 0.11
N ARG A 105 6.10 54.32 1.14
CA ARG A 105 5.70 53.34 2.16
C ARG A 105 4.83 52.21 1.59
N GLN A 106 3.98 52.51 0.58
CA GLN A 106 3.27 51.46 -0.13
C GLN A 106 4.19 50.49 -0.87
N GLN A 107 5.25 51.02 -1.52
CA GLN A 107 6.24 50.15 -2.18
C GLN A 107 7.03 49.30 -1.16
N GLU A 108 7.34 49.85 0.01
CA GLU A 108 7.99 49.11 1.11
C GLU A 108 7.09 47.96 1.59
N ALA A 109 5.79 48.19 1.80
CA ALA A 109 4.84 47.16 2.19
C ALA A 109 4.76 46.01 1.14
N LEU A 110 4.84 46.35 -0.17
CA LEU A 110 4.84 45.37 -1.25
C LEU A 110 6.11 44.47 -1.23
N ILE A 111 7.27 45.04 -0.86
CA ILE A 111 8.49 44.22 -0.69
C ILE A 111 8.35 43.27 0.50
N GLU A 112 7.87 43.76 1.63
CA GLU A 112 7.72 42.90 2.82
C GLU A 112 6.73 41.77 2.57
N SER A 113 5.63 42.04 1.85
CA SER A 113 4.73 40.99 1.38
C SER A 113 5.43 39.99 0.47
N ALA A 114 6.20 40.46 -0.53
CA ALA A 114 6.93 39.57 -1.43
C ALA A 114 8.00 38.73 -0.73
N LYS A 115 8.64 39.24 0.34
CA LYS A 115 9.56 38.48 1.19
C LYS A 115 8.83 37.38 1.94
N ALA A 116 7.67 37.67 2.50
CA ALA A 116 6.84 36.68 3.20
C ALA A 116 6.36 35.57 2.25
N ASP A 117 5.96 35.94 1.03
CA ASP A 117 5.54 35.00 -0.01
C ASP A 117 6.69 34.09 -0.45
N TYR A 118 7.90 34.68 -0.63
CA TYR A 118 9.08 33.89 -0.97
C TYR A 118 9.48 32.93 0.17
N ALA A 119 9.49 33.40 1.41
CA ALA A 119 9.78 32.53 2.59
C ALA A 119 8.78 31.38 2.72
N SER A 120 7.49 31.68 2.43
CA SER A 120 6.44 30.67 2.41
C SER A 120 6.64 29.64 1.28
N ALA A 121 7.04 30.10 0.10
CA ALA A 121 7.35 29.24 -1.03
C ALA A 121 8.56 28.33 -0.77
N VAL A 122 9.63 28.86 -0.14
CA VAL A 122 10.80 28.07 0.31
C VAL A 122 10.35 26.96 1.27
N LYS A 123 9.56 27.32 2.31
CA LYS A 123 9.03 26.34 3.26
C LYS A 123 8.23 25.24 2.55
N ASN A 124 7.34 25.61 1.63
CA ASN A 124 6.49 24.66 0.92
C ASN A 124 7.32 23.72 0.03
N ARG A 125 8.37 24.22 -0.60
CA ARG A 125 9.30 23.41 -1.39
C ARG A 125 10.03 22.39 -0.53
N GLU A 126 10.57 22.81 0.64
CA GLU A 126 11.24 21.89 1.55
C GLU A 126 10.30 20.83 2.13
N GLN A 127 9.06 21.20 2.44
CA GLN A 127 8.05 20.24 2.89
C GLN A 127 7.70 19.21 1.79
N ALA A 128 7.54 19.66 0.54
CA ALA A 128 7.27 18.77 -0.58
C ALA A 128 8.45 17.80 -0.82
N ARG A 129 9.69 18.28 -0.73
CA ARG A 129 10.91 17.46 -0.83
C ARG A 129 11.01 16.42 0.27
N ASN A 130 10.75 16.83 1.51
CA ASN A 130 10.75 15.92 2.66
C ASN A 130 9.66 14.85 2.55
N PHE A 131 8.47 15.22 2.06
CA PHE A 131 7.39 14.28 1.82
C PHE A 131 7.75 13.23 0.76
N LEU A 132 8.40 13.66 -0.34
CA LEU A 132 8.89 12.74 -1.36
C LEU A 132 9.96 11.79 -0.81
N ALA A 133 10.91 12.30 -0.02
CA ALA A 133 11.93 11.48 0.64
C ALA A 133 11.32 10.44 1.60
N MET A 134 10.30 10.84 2.36
CA MET A 134 9.56 9.94 3.24
C MET A 134 8.88 8.80 2.47
N LEU A 135 8.24 9.09 1.33
CA LEU A 135 7.58 8.06 0.50
C LEU A 135 8.57 7.06 -0.10
N ILE A 136 9.79 7.50 -0.42
CA ILE A 136 10.85 6.66 -0.99
C ILE A 136 11.61 5.92 0.14
N ASN A 137 11.41 6.35 1.40
CA ASN A 137 12.10 5.87 2.59
C ASN A 137 13.65 6.00 2.52
N GLN A 138 14.13 7.03 1.84
CA GLN A 138 15.55 7.36 1.77
C GLN A 138 15.73 8.84 1.40
N PRO A 139 16.86 9.46 1.77
CA PRO A 139 17.15 10.83 1.37
C PRO A 139 17.24 10.92 -0.15
N LEU A 140 16.74 12.03 -0.71
CA LEU A 140 16.88 12.29 -2.14
C LEU A 140 18.35 12.54 -2.47
N PRO A 141 18.91 11.89 -3.51
CA PRO A 141 20.27 12.16 -3.96
C PRO A 141 20.46 13.65 -4.28
N GLU A 142 21.63 14.21 -3.94
CA GLU A 142 21.94 15.61 -4.22
C GLU A 142 22.19 15.87 -5.71
N ASP A 143 22.60 14.84 -6.43
CA ASP A 143 22.93 14.84 -7.87
C ASP A 143 21.75 14.50 -8.77
N LEU A 144 20.50 14.55 -8.26
CA LEU A 144 19.34 14.35 -9.10
C LEU A 144 19.33 15.35 -10.27
N PRO A 145 19.20 14.88 -11.52
CA PRO A 145 19.14 15.78 -12.66
C PRO A 145 17.97 16.75 -12.51
N ALA A 146 18.18 18.00 -12.91
CA ALA A 146 17.14 19.02 -12.90
C ALA A 146 15.90 18.49 -13.65
N GLY A 147 14.76 18.44 -12.97
CA GLY A 147 13.53 17.96 -13.58
C GLY A 147 13.07 18.86 -14.72
N LEU A 148 12.39 18.29 -15.70
CA LEU A 148 11.76 19.07 -16.75
C LEU A 148 10.70 20.02 -16.16
N PRO A 149 10.48 21.20 -16.76
CA PRO A 149 9.36 22.07 -16.41
C PRO A 149 8.02 21.32 -16.51
N LEU A 150 7.08 21.61 -15.62
CA LEU A 150 5.77 20.95 -15.59
C LEU A 150 5.06 21.01 -16.94
N SER A 151 5.19 22.12 -17.65
CA SER A 151 4.62 22.31 -18.99
C SER A 151 5.16 21.35 -20.06
N LYS A 152 6.32 20.71 -19.83
CA LYS A 152 6.97 19.80 -20.77
C LYS A 152 6.92 18.34 -20.34
N GLN A 153 6.36 18.04 -19.16
CA GLN A 153 6.36 16.69 -18.60
C GLN A 153 5.31 15.76 -19.23
N PHE A 154 4.19 16.30 -19.70
CA PHE A 154 3.11 15.50 -20.26
C PHE A 154 3.13 15.53 -21.78
N LYS A 155 3.37 14.37 -22.40
CA LYS A 155 3.28 14.20 -23.86
C LYS A 155 1.84 13.94 -24.34
N MET A 156 0.97 13.44 -23.47
CA MET A 156 -0.38 13.07 -23.82
C MET A 156 -1.37 13.90 -22.99
N THR A 157 -2.06 14.79 -23.67
CA THR A 157 -3.02 15.73 -23.05
C THR A 157 -4.47 15.24 -23.12
N LYS A 158 -4.76 14.25 -23.97
CA LYS A 158 -6.11 13.71 -24.16
C LYS A 158 -6.08 12.19 -24.22
N LEU A 159 -6.94 11.54 -23.45
CA LEU A 159 -7.23 10.13 -23.63
C LEU A 159 -8.08 9.94 -24.89
N PRO A 160 -7.82 8.90 -25.72
CA PRO A 160 -8.64 8.62 -26.88
C PRO A 160 -10.08 8.29 -26.44
N ALA A 161 -11.05 8.91 -27.11
CA ALA A 161 -12.45 8.53 -26.92
C ALA A 161 -12.69 7.12 -27.48
N GLY A 162 -13.54 6.32 -26.81
CA GLY A 162 -13.87 4.95 -27.25
C GLY A 162 -12.95 3.84 -26.75
N LEU A 163 -12.21 4.06 -25.65
CA LEU A 163 -11.54 2.98 -24.92
C LEU A 163 -12.58 1.91 -24.54
N SER A 164 -12.31 0.63 -24.90
CA SER A 164 -13.13 -0.49 -24.47
C SER A 164 -13.16 -0.61 -22.96
N SER A 165 -14.34 -0.99 -22.42
CA SER A 165 -14.48 -1.32 -20.98
C SER A 165 -13.62 -2.52 -20.56
N ASP A 166 -13.09 -3.30 -21.49
CA ASP A 166 -12.18 -4.43 -21.21
C ASP A 166 -10.91 -4.00 -20.48
N VAL A 167 -10.50 -2.74 -20.61
CA VAL A 167 -9.40 -2.17 -19.82
C VAL A 167 -9.65 -2.28 -18.32
N LEU A 168 -10.94 -2.24 -17.90
CA LEU A 168 -11.32 -2.38 -16.49
C LEU A 168 -11.02 -3.78 -15.94
N LEU A 169 -11.05 -4.82 -16.79
CA LEU A 169 -10.72 -6.20 -16.37
C LEU A 169 -9.25 -6.37 -15.95
N ASN A 170 -8.38 -5.47 -16.40
CA ASN A 170 -6.98 -5.47 -16.01
C ASN A 170 -6.72 -4.70 -14.70
N ARG A 171 -7.74 -4.07 -14.12
CA ARG A 171 -7.59 -3.33 -12.87
C ARG A 171 -7.46 -4.29 -11.69
N PRO A 172 -6.41 -4.16 -10.85
CA PRO A 172 -6.19 -5.07 -9.73
C PRO A 172 -7.32 -5.05 -8.68
N ASP A 173 -7.95 -3.90 -8.45
CA ASP A 173 -9.07 -3.75 -7.51
C ASP A 173 -10.30 -4.53 -7.97
N ILE A 174 -10.59 -4.52 -9.27
CA ILE A 174 -11.68 -5.32 -9.87
C ILE A 174 -11.36 -6.81 -9.78
N ARG A 175 -10.12 -7.21 -10.11
CA ARG A 175 -9.67 -8.60 -9.98
C ARG A 175 -9.75 -9.09 -8.54
N ALA A 176 -9.39 -8.25 -7.57
CA ALA A 176 -9.55 -8.59 -6.15
C ALA A 176 -11.02 -8.84 -5.79
N ALA A 177 -11.94 -7.99 -6.24
CA ALA A 177 -13.38 -8.17 -6.01
C ALA A 177 -13.92 -9.44 -6.68
N GLU A 178 -13.45 -9.78 -7.89
CA GLU A 178 -13.80 -11.05 -8.56
C GLU A 178 -13.35 -12.28 -7.76
N HIS A 179 -12.11 -12.26 -7.28
CA HIS A 179 -11.59 -13.36 -6.46
C HIS A 179 -12.33 -13.47 -5.13
N ALA A 180 -12.70 -12.35 -4.50
CA ALA A 180 -13.56 -12.35 -3.31
C ALA A 180 -14.92 -12.97 -3.58
N LEU A 181 -15.54 -12.67 -4.72
CA LEU A 181 -16.81 -13.29 -5.14
C LEU A 181 -16.65 -14.80 -5.36
N LYS A 182 -15.61 -15.24 -6.06
CA LYS A 182 -15.30 -16.67 -6.27
C LYS A 182 -15.07 -17.40 -4.95
N GLN A 183 -14.35 -16.76 -4.02
CA GLN A 183 -14.15 -17.28 -2.67
C GLN A 183 -15.48 -17.46 -1.92
N ALA A 184 -16.36 -16.46 -1.96
CA ALA A 184 -17.69 -16.55 -1.34
C ALA A 184 -18.54 -17.67 -1.95
N ASN A 185 -18.50 -17.84 -3.27
CA ASN A 185 -19.19 -18.93 -3.97
C ASN A 185 -18.65 -20.31 -3.57
N ALA A 186 -17.33 -20.45 -3.44
CA ALA A 186 -16.72 -21.70 -2.97
C ALA A 186 -17.12 -22.00 -1.52
N ASN A 187 -17.19 -20.99 -0.65
CA ASN A 187 -17.70 -21.14 0.73
C ASN A 187 -19.16 -21.62 0.78
N ILE A 188 -20.02 -21.16 -0.16
CA ILE A 188 -21.38 -21.69 -0.29
C ILE A 188 -21.34 -23.19 -0.62
N GLY A 189 -20.45 -23.63 -1.51
CA GLY A 189 -20.22 -25.03 -1.81
C GLY A 189 -19.84 -25.85 -0.58
N ALA A 190 -18.89 -25.35 0.20
CA ALA A 190 -18.46 -25.99 1.45
C ALA A 190 -19.61 -26.07 2.49
N ALA A 191 -20.40 -24.98 2.62
CA ALA A 191 -21.56 -24.95 3.52
C ALA A 191 -22.65 -25.95 3.11
N ARG A 192 -22.94 -26.09 1.81
CA ARG A 192 -23.89 -27.11 1.28
C ARG A 192 -23.37 -28.51 1.57
N ALA A 193 -22.08 -28.78 1.39
CA ALA A 193 -21.50 -30.08 1.69
C ALA A 193 -21.58 -30.43 3.19
N ALA A 194 -21.65 -29.45 4.09
CA ALA A 194 -21.76 -29.67 5.53
C ALA A 194 -23.11 -30.29 5.97
N PHE A 195 -24.16 -30.29 5.12
CA PHE A 195 -25.40 -30.99 5.39
C PHE A 195 -25.27 -32.50 5.23
N PHE A 196 -24.21 -33.01 4.61
CA PHE A 196 -23.95 -34.42 4.38
C PHE A 196 -23.02 -35.02 5.42
N PRO A 197 -23.11 -36.34 5.70
CA PRO A 197 -22.22 -37.01 6.63
C PRO A 197 -20.76 -36.93 6.20
N ARG A 198 -19.85 -36.78 7.16
CA ARG A 198 -18.41 -36.89 6.90
C ARG A 198 -17.99 -38.36 6.98
N ILE A 199 -17.27 -38.83 5.99
CA ILE A 199 -16.73 -40.15 5.92
C ILE A 199 -15.20 -40.03 6.06
N SER A 200 -14.65 -40.54 7.17
CA SER A 200 -13.21 -40.56 7.42
C SER A 200 -12.69 -41.99 7.45
N LEU A 201 -11.55 -42.18 6.80
CA LEU A 201 -10.80 -43.42 6.81
C LEU A 201 -9.63 -43.29 7.81
N THR A 202 -9.57 -44.18 8.81
CA THR A 202 -8.46 -44.27 9.74
C THR A 202 -7.83 -45.64 9.61
N GLY A 203 -6.52 -45.71 9.64
CA GLY A 203 -5.77 -46.99 9.62
C GLY A 203 -4.62 -46.94 10.60
N SER A 204 -4.43 -47.99 11.36
CA SER A 204 -3.27 -48.15 12.22
C SER A 204 -2.72 -49.58 12.06
N VAL A 205 -1.39 -49.70 12.06
CA VAL A 205 -0.67 -50.97 12.10
C VAL A 205 0.32 -50.89 13.26
N GLY A 206 0.28 -51.87 14.13
CA GLY A 206 1.16 -51.87 15.27
C GLY A 206 1.26 -53.24 15.91
N THR A 207 2.24 -53.41 16.78
CA THR A 207 2.44 -54.59 17.63
C THR A 207 2.22 -54.21 19.08
N ALA A 208 1.61 -55.11 19.85
CA ALA A 208 1.42 -54.97 21.28
C ALA A 208 1.88 -56.25 22.01
N SER A 209 2.58 -56.12 23.14
CA SER A 209 3.06 -57.21 23.94
C SER A 209 2.95 -56.90 25.43
N GLY A 210 2.76 -57.94 26.25
CA GLY A 210 2.84 -57.85 27.73
C GLY A 210 4.24 -57.61 28.24
N GLU A 211 5.26 -57.87 27.42
CA GLU A 211 6.68 -57.70 27.74
C GLU A 211 7.36 -56.82 26.66
N LEU A 212 8.30 -56.01 27.11
CA LEU A 212 9.04 -55.10 26.21
C LEU A 212 9.87 -55.86 25.16
N SER A 213 10.38 -57.02 25.52
CA SER A 213 11.17 -57.93 24.65
C SER A 213 10.33 -58.62 23.56
N GLY A 214 9.02 -58.62 23.67
CA GLY A 214 8.10 -59.20 22.67
C GLY A 214 7.54 -58.23 21.65
N LEU A 215 8.01 -56.97 21.62
CA LEU A 215 7.58 -55.95 20.67
C LEU A 215 8.30 -56.00 19.32
N PHE A 216 9.51 -56.61 19.28
CA PHE A 216 10.40 -56.68 18.12
C PHE A 216 10.81 -58.09 17.81
#